data_386a4a9e7af8b9b9312e614633c27a85
#
_entry.id   386a4a9e7af8b9b9312e614633c27a85
#
_cell.length_a   1.000
_cell.length_b   1.000
_cell.length_c   1.000
_cell.angle_alpha   90.00
_cell.angle_beta   90.00
_cell.angle_gamma   90.00
#
_symmetry.space_group_name_H-M   'P 1'
#
loop_
_entity.id
_entity.type
_entity.pdbx_description
1 polymer ?
#
loop_
_entity_poly.entity_id
_entity_poly.type
_entity_poly.pdbx_seq_one_letter_code
_entity_poly.pdbx_strand_id
1 'polypeptide(L)'
;LCTPSRVEIMTGQYNFRNYDEFAYLNPKEKTFGNLMKDAGYATCIAGKWQLSKDNKMPGHFGFDEYCLWNMTPPEEDARTGKRRYANPHLERNGAWVPEAEVEDGYGPDICCDYLMDFMERHQDEPFFAYYPMILVHAPFVPTPDSSEWRDKDRRDEQDTRYFADMVAYADQLVGRIMDKLEALDLLDNTLVMFT
;
A
#
# COMPACT_ATOMS: atom_id res chain seq x y z
N LEU A 1 6.36 -10.45 -12.59
CA LEU A 1 5.65 -10.90 -11.40
C LEU A 1 4.77 -9.80 -10.79
N CYS A 2 5.34 -8.70 -10.29
CA CYS A 2 4.56 -7.70 -9.53
C CYS A 2 3.52 -6.94 -10.37
N THR A 3 3.89 -6.27 -11.45
CA THR A 3 2.91 -5.54 -12.27
C THR A 3 1.87 -6.45 -12.89
N PRO A 4 2.21 -7.58 -13.54
CA PRO A 4 1.20 -8.49 -14.09
C PRO A 4 0.17 -8.95 -13.06
N SER A 5 0.61 -9.43 -11.89
CA SER A 5 -0.31 -9.86 -10.82
C SER A 5 -1.23 -8.73 -10.35
N ARG A 6 -0.70 -7.51 -10.26
CA ARG A 6 -1.50 -6.32 -9.86
C ARG A 6 -2.55 -5.96 -10.92
N VAL A 7 -2.19 -6.00 -12.21
CA VAL A 7 -3.12 -5.81 -13.32
C VAL A 7 -4.24 -6.85 -13.24
N GLU A 8 -3.88 -8.14 -13.07
CA GLU A 8 -4.83 -9.24 -12.96
C GLU A 8 -5.78 -9.09 -11.77
N ILE A 9 -5.23 -8.81 -10.57
CA ILE A 9 -6.02 -8.60 -9.35
C ILE A 9 -6.97 -7.41 -9.50
N MET A 10 -6.45 -6.26 -9.99
CA MET A 10 -7.24 -5.03 -10.12
C MET A 10 -8.38 -5.14 -11.12
N THR A 11 -8.18 -5.88 -12.20
CA THR A 11 -9.14 -5.95 -13.32
C THR A 11 -9.97 -7.22 -13.36
N GLY A 12 -9.58 -8.27 -12.61
CA GLY A 12 -10.20 -9.59 -12.69
C GLY A 12 -9.99 -10.29 -14.05
N GLN A 13 -9.01 -9.87 -14.84
CA GLN A 13 -8.74 -10.40 -16.17
C GLN A 13 -7.36 -11.02 -16.24
N TYR A 14 -7.23 -12.12 -16.99
CA TYR A 14 -5.93 -12.73 -17.26
C TYR A 14 -5.00 -11.81 -18.06
N ASN A 15 -3.74 -11.77 -17.72
CA ASN A 15 -2.72 -10.88 -18.30
C ASN A 15 -2.54 -10.99 -19.82
N PHE A 16 -2.86 -12.13 -20.43
CA PHE A 16 -2.80 -12.23 -21.90
C PHE A 16 -3.82 -11.35 -22.62
N ARG A 17 -4.76 -10.74 -21.89
CA ARG A 17 -5.77 -9.82 -22.42
C ARG A 17 -5.40 -8.34 -22.27
N ASN A 18 -4.74 -7.99 -21.18
CA ASN A 18 -4.64 -6.59 -20.74
C ASN A 18 -3.31 -6.18 -20.11
N TYR A 19 -2.30 -7.04 -20.15
CA TYR A 19 -0.96 -6.66 -19.70
C TYR A 19 -0.16 -6.08 -20.88
N ASP A 20 0.15 -4.81 -20.80
CA ASP A 20 0.91 -4.10 -21.83
C ASP A 20 2.41 -4.06 -21.48
N GLU A 21 2.77 -3.44 -20.35
CA GLU A 21 4.17 -3.27 -19.94
C GLU A 21 4.35 -3.16 -18.40
N PHE A 22 5.62 -3.16 -17.99
CA PHE A 22 5.97 -3.06 -16.57
C PHE A 22 5.64 -1.66 -16.02
N ALA A 23 5.08 -1.64 -14.81
CA ALA A 23 4.65 -0.43 -14.09
C ALA A 23 3.58 0.39 -14.84
N TYR A 24 2.72 -0.30 -15.57
CA TYR A 24 1.63 0.31 -16.32
C TYR A 24 0.34 -0.51 -16.23
N LEU A 25 -0.77 0.18 -16.06
CA LEU A 25 -2.13 -0.31 -16.24
C LEU A 25 -2.83 0.60 -17.25
N ASN A 26 -3.39 0.01 -18.30
CA ASN A 26 -4.04 0.76 -19.36
C ASN A 26 -5.24 1.55 -18.80
N PRO A 27 -5.30 2.89 -19.00
CA PRO A 27 -6.40 3.71 -18.50
C PRO A 27 -7.79 3.34 -19.04
N LYS A 28 -7.87 2.52 -20.07
CA LYS A 28 -9.16 2.02 -20.60
C LYS A 28 -9.73 0.86 -19.79
N GLU A 29 -8.91 0.24 -18.96
CA GLU A 29 -9.35 -0.87 -18.10
C GLU A 29 -10.25 -0.36 -16.97
N LYS A 30 -11.26 -1.16 -16.63
CA LYS A 30 -12.04 -1.00 -15.41
C LYS A 30 -11.45 -1.86 -14.31
N THR A 31 -11.32 -1.28 -13.13
CA THR A 31 -10.83 -1.98 -11.94
C THR A 31 -11.96 -2.22 -10.94
N PHE A 32 -11.71 -3.08 -9.95
CA PHE A 32 -12.64 -3.21 -8.84
C PHE A 32 -12.81 -1.88 -8.07
N GLY A 33 -11.80 -1.00 -8.02
CA GLY A 33 -11.93 0.34 -7.44
C GLY A 33 -13.01 1.17 -8.13
N ASN A 34 -13.03 1.17 -9.49
CA ASN A 34 -14.10 1.81 -10.25
C ASN A 34 -15.48 1.20 -9.93
N LEU A 35 -15.57 -0.13 -9.84
CA LEU A 35 -16.85 -0.80 -9.55
C LEU A 35 -17.37 -0.47 -8.16
N MET A 36 -16.49 -0.43 -7.16
CA MET A 36 -16.86 -0.07 -5.78
C MET A 36 -17.27 1.40 -5.68
N LYS A 37 -16.54 2.29 -6.34
CA LYS A 37 -16.90 3.72 -6.41
C LYS A 37 -18.24 3.94 -7.12
N ASP A 38 -18.45 3.28 -8.27
CA ASP A 38 -19.73 3.32 -9.01
C ASP A 38 -20.92 2.78 -8.16
N ALA A 39 -20.62 1.87 -7.22
CA ALA A 39 -21.59 1.32 -6.27
C ALA A 39 -21.83 2.22 -5.03
N GLY A 40 -21.15 3.37 -4.93
CA GLY A 40 -21.32 4.32 -3.84
C GLY A 40 -20.47 4.06 -2.60
N TYR A 41 -19.43 3.25 -2.69
CA TYR A 41 -18.49 3.06 -1.60
C TYR A 41 -17.47 4.20 -1.56
N ALA A 42 -17.12 4.67 -0.37
CA ALA A 42 -15.89 5.42 -0.14
C ALA A 42 -14.69 4.47 -0.40
N THR A 43 -13.68 4.92 -1.14
CA THR A 43 -12.63 4.01 -1.63
C THR A 43 -11.23 4.48 -1.27
N CYS A 44 -10.42 3.58 -0.72
CA CYS A 44 -9.03 3.86 -0.36
C CYS A 44 -8.08 2.76 -0.84
N ILE A 45 -6.86 3.17 -1.23
CA ILE A 45 -5.75 2.26 -1.46
C ILE A 45 -4.50 2.75 -0.72
N ALA A 46 -3.87 1.88 0.08
CA ALA A 46 -2.60 2.19 0.73
C ALA A 46 -1.59 1.06 0.54
N GLY A 47 -0.35 1.39 0.22
CA GLY A 47 0.73 0.41 0.01
C GLY A 47 1.42 0.53 -1.34
N LYS A 48 1.68 -0.58 -2.01
CA LYS A 48 2.40 -0.60 -3.29
C LYS A 48 1.49 -0.26 -4.47
N TRP A 49 1.89 0.71 -5.31
CA TRP A 49 1.18 1.04 -6.55
C TRP A 49 1.73 0.30 -7.77
N GLN A 50 2.80 0.76 -8.36
CA GLN A 50 3.50 0.18 -9.53
C GLN A 50 2.61 -0.10 -10.76
N LEU A 51 1.65 0.79 -11.02
CA LEU A 51 0.71 0.69 -12.15
C LEU A 51 0.68 1.94 -13.02
N SER A 52 1.35 3.02 -12.59
CA SER A 52 1.50 4.27 -13.33
C SER A 52 2.54 5.17 -12.68
N LYS A 53 3.06 6.11 -13.47
CA LYS A 53 3.86 7.25 -13.00
C LYS A 53 3.06 8.52 -12.78
N ASP A 54 1.80 8.54 -13.23
CA ASP A 54 0.89 9.68 -13.09
C ASP A 54 0.10 9.56 -11.78
N ASN A 55 0.21 10.57 -10.93
CA ASN A 55 -0.43 10.64 -9.62
C ASN A 55 -1.97 10.79 -9.68
N LYS A 56 -2.53 11.03 -10.86
CA LYS A 56 -3.98 11.06 -11.08
C LYS A 56 -4.57 9.66 -11.29
N MET A 57 -3.72 8.69 -11.59
CA MET A 57 -4.20 7.34 -11.95
C MET A 57 -4.86 6.57 -10.80
N PRO A 58 -4.45 6.69 -9.53
CA PRO A 58 -5.23 6.07 -8.45
C PRO A 58 -6.69 6.54 -8.43
N GLY A 59 -6.93 7.87 -8.57
CA GLY A 59 -8.27 8.43 -8.68
C GLY A 59 -9.02 8.00 -9.94
N HIS A 60 -8.32 7.90 -11.09
CA HIS A 60 -8.88 7.38 -12.33
C HIS A 60 -9.37 5.93 -12.18
N PHE A 61 -8.63 5.10 -11.46
CA PHE A 61 -8.96 3.71 -11.17
C PHE A 61 -9.90 3.52 -9.98
N GLY A 62 -10.53 4.61 -9.52
CA GLY A 62 -11.66 4.55 -8.60
C GLY A 62 -11.30 4.66 -7.12
N PHE A 63 -10.11 5.13 -6.75
CA PHE A 63 -9.76 5.38 -5.35
C PHE A 63 -9.89 6.86 -5.02
N ASP A 64 -10.72 7.20 -4.04
CA ASP A 64 -10.92 8.56 -3.56
C ASP A 64 -9.72 9.08 -2.79
N GLU A 65 -9.11 8.19 -2.00
CA GLU A 65 -7.95 8.48 -1.17
C GLU A 65 -6.85 7.44 -1.38
N TYR A 66 -5.60 7.87 -1.23
CA TYR A 66 -4.48 6.93 -1.31
C TYR A 66 -3.22 7.37 -0.55
N CYS A 67 -2.46 6.39 -0.08
CA CYS A 67 -1.09 6.53 0.42
C CYS A 67 -0.21 5.43 -0.21
N LEU A 68 0.64 5.79 -1.16
CA LEU A 68 1.25 4.80 -2.06
C LEU A 68 2.77 4.91 -2.13
N TRP A 69 3.41 3.75 -2.16
CA TRP A 69 4.82 3.60 -2.51
C TRP A 69 4.99 3.22 -3.98
N ASN A 70 6.13 3.59 -4.54
CA ASN A 70 6.54 3.34 -5.94
C ASN A 70 5.76 4.18 -6.96
N MET A 71 5.39 5.38 -6.56
CA MET A 71 5.13 6.46 -7.50
C MET A 71 6.47 7.00 -8.00
N THR A 72 6.51 7.59 -9.17
CA THR A 72 7.76 8.15 -9.72
C THR A 72 8.04 9.49 -9.05
N PRO A 73 9.13 9.60 -8.26
CA PRO A 73 9.49 10.87 -7.66
C PRO A 73 9.89 11.88 -8.74
N PRO A 74 9.79 13.19 -8.46
CA PRO A 74 10.38 14.24 -9.30
C PRO A 74 11.85 13.94 -9.56
N GLU A 75 12.35 14.28 -10.76
CA GLU A 75 13.74 14.01 -11.16
C GLU A 75 14.78 14.62 -10.21
N GLU A 76 14.41 15.70 -9.51
CA GLU A 76 15.26 16.41 -8.56
C GLU A 76 15.27 15.79 -7.15
N ASP A 77 14.40 14.84 -6.86
CA ASP A 77 14.37 14.18 -5.55
C ASP A 77 15.38 13.04 -5.49
N ALA A 78 16.50 13.27 -4.79
CA ALA A 78 17.55 12.27 -4.57
C ALA A 78 17.05 11.02 -3.80
N ARG A 79 15.89 11.08 -3.18
CA ARG A 79 15.17 9.94 -2.63
C ARG A 79 14.59 9.11 -3.78
N THR A 80 15.46 8.43 -4.50
CA THR A 80 15.00 7.52 -5.57
C THR A 80 14.00 6.54 -4.98
N GLY A 81 12.87 6.27 -5.63
CA GLY A 81 11.77 5.40 -5.20
C GLY A 81 12.14 3.97 -4.71
N LYS A 82 13.34 3.81 -4.14
CA LYS A 82 13.87 2.60 -3.54
C LYS A 82 13.54 2.50 -2.04
N ARG A 83 13.35 3.63 -1.34
CA ARG A 83 13.00 3.63 0.09
C ARG A 83 11.55 3.23 0.25
N ARG A 84 11.34 2.03 0.78
CA ARG A 84 10.01 1.46 1.00
C ARG A 84 9.76 1.07 2.46
N TYR A 85 10.84 0.84 3.20
CA TYR A 85 10.79 0.39 4.58
C TYR A 85 11.15 1.52 5.53
N ALA A 86 12.42 1.69 5.88
CA ALA A 86 12.85 2.81 6.72
C ALA A 86 12.80 4.14 5.95
N ASN A 87 12.26 5.18 6.57
CA ASN A 87 12.11 6.53 5.99
C ASN A 87 11.53 6.46 4.56
N PRO A 88 10.32 5.91 4.37
CA PRO A 88 9.82 5.57 3.05
C PRO A 88 9.53 6.81 2.21
N HIS A 89 9.59 6.62 0.90
CA HIS A 89 9.16 7.64 -0.06
C HIS A 89 7.72 7.33 -0.49
N LEU A 90 6.77 8.06 0.05
CA LEU A 90 5.34 7.85 -0.16
C LEU A 90 4.68 9.07 -0.80
N GLU A 91 3.67 8.81 -1.59
CA GLU A 91 2.76 9.82 -2.11
C GLU A 91 1.37 9.65 -1.50
N ARG A 92 0.77 10.74 -1.03
CA ARG A 92 -0.54 10.77 -0.40
C ARG A 92 -1.42 11.79 -1.12
N ASN A 93 -2.49 11.32 -1.77
CA ASN A 93 -3.51 12.14 -2.45
C ASN A 93 -2.91 13.20 -3.41
N GLY A 94 -1.92 12.83 -4.23
CA GLY A 94 -1.30 13.69 -5.24
C GLY A 94 -0.13 14.53 -4.74
N ALA A 95 0.27 14.38 -3.49
CA ALA A 95 1.41 15.09 -2.92
C ALA A 95 2.40 14.13 -2.25
N TRP A 96 3.70 14.42 -2.40
CA TRP A 96 4.73 13.69 -1.67
C TRP A 96 4.60 13.95 -0.17
N VAL A 97 4.63 12.87 0.61
CA VAL A 97 4.63 12.98 2.07
C VAL A 97 5.94 13.66 2.49
N PRO A 98 5.88 14.75 3.28
CA PRO A 98 7.06 15.44 3.74
C PRO A 98 8.04 14.51 4.47
N GLU A 99 9.36 14.74 4.29
CA GLU A 99 10.38 13.90 4.92
C GLU A 99 10.24 13.85 6.45
N ALA A 100 9.88 14.97 7.07
CA ALA A 100 9.67 15.05 8.52
C ALA A 100 8.51 14.18 9.04
N GLU A 101 7.53 13.82 8.19
CA GLU A 101 6.42 12.95 8.57
C GLU A 101 6.79 11.45 8.47
N VAL A 102 7.81 11.12 7.68
CA VAL A 102 8.26 9.73 7.47
C VAL A 102 9.60 9.44 8.14
N GLU A 103 10.23 10.47 8.72
CA GLU A 103 11.48 10.32 9.45
C GLU A 103 11.30 9.34 10.60
N ASP A 104 12.22 8.38 10.71
CA ASP A 104 12.17 7.27 11.65
C ASP A 104 10.98 6.30 11.48
N GLY A 105 10.12 6.54 10.48
CA GLY A 105 8.95 5.73 10.20
C GLY A 105 9.26 4.46 9.41
N TYR A 106 8.33 3.51 9.48
CA TYR A 106 8.32 2.28 8.70
C TYR A 106 7.19 2.31 7.66
N GLY A 107 7.51 2.17 6.38
CA GLY A 107 6.55 2.35 5.29
C GLY A 107 5.28 1.50 5.40
N PRO A 108 5.39 0.20 5.71
CA PRO A 108 4.21 -0.64 5.94
C PRO A 108 3.30 -0.13 7.06
N ASP A 109 3.86 0.39 8.17
CA ASP A 109 3.06 0.97 9.26
C ASP A 109 2.30 2.20 8.81
N ILE A 110 3.01 3.14 8.15
CA ILE A 110 2.40 4.40 7.67
C ILE A 110 1.23 4.12 6.72
N CYS A 111 1.39 3.13 5.83
CA CYS A 111 0.30 2.71 4.94
C CYS A 111 -0.86 2.06 5.69
N CYS A 112 -0.57 1.21 6.69
CA CYS A 112 -1.56 0.56 7.53
C CYS A 112 -2.33 1.58 8.37
N ASP A 113 -1.62 2.52 9.01
CA ASP A 113 -2.22 3.60 9.81
C ASP A 113 -3.13 4.48 8.97
N TYR A 114 -2.70 4.84 7.76
CA TYR A 114 -3.51 5.60 6.81
C TYR A 114 -4.81 4.88 6.45
N LEU A 115 -4.73 3.56 6.22
CA LEU A 115 -5.91 2.75 5.91
C LEU A 115 -6.87 2.65 7.11
N MET A 116 -6.34 2.48 8.33
CA MET A 116 -7.13 2.43 9.55
C MET A 116 -7.79 3.78 9.88
N ASP A 117 -7.10 4.90 9.63
CA ASP A 117 -7.68 6.24 9.75
C ASP A 117 -8.83 6.44 8.75
N PHE A 118 -8.64 5.99 7.50
CA PHE A 118 -9.71 5.99 6.51
C PHE A 118 -10.93 5.20 6.99
N MET A 119 -10.77 3.99 7.51
CA MET A 119 -11.86 3.16 8.03
C MET A 119 -12.62 3.88 9.15
N GLU A 120 -11.92 4.54 10.07
CA GLU A 120 -12.53 5.30 11.16
C GLU A 120 -13.35 6.48 10.67
N ARG A 121 -12.83 7.25 9.71
CA ARG A 121 -13.53 8.40 9.12
C ARG A 121 -14.78 8.03 8.33
N HIS A 122 -14.82 6.81 7.78
CA HIS A 122 -15.90 6.30 6.93
C HIS A 122 -16.73 5.18 7.59
N GLN A 123 -16.67 5.05 8.94
CA GLN A 123 -17.32 3.97 9.68
C GLN A 123 -18.85 3.96 9.54
N ASP A 124 -19.46 5.10 9.22
CA ASP A 124 -20.92 5.26 9.11
C ASP A 124 -21.45 5.10 7.67
N GLU A 125 -20.58 4.75 6.72
CA GLU A 125 -20.96 4.56 5.31
C GLU A 125 -20.25 3.34 4.70
N PRO A 126 -20.74 2.79 3.59
CA PRO A 126 -20.03 1.71 2.89
C PRO A 126 -18.65 2.17 2.45
N PHE A 127 -17.61 1.42 2.80
CA PHE A 127 -16.25 1.70 2.34
C PHE A 127 -15.58 0.47 1.73
N PHE A 128 -14.61 0.73 0.88
CA PHE A 128 -13.72 -0.26 0.29
C PHE A 128 -12.26 0.14 0.52
N ALA A 129 -11.54 -0.65 1.28
CA ALA A 129 -10.14 -0.43 1.63
C ALA A 129 -9.26 -1.52 1.02
N TYR A 130 -8.33 -1.15 0.14
CA TYR A 130 -7.40 -2.07 -0.49
C TYR A 130 -5.98 -1.84 0.02
N TYR A 131 -5.41 -2.87 0.65
CA TYR A 131 -4.05 -2.85 1.18
C TYR A 131 -3.10 -3.74 0.36
N PRO A 132 -2.59 -3.27 -0.79
CA PRO A 132 -1.54 -3.97 -1.50
C PRO A 132 -0.23 -3.86 -0.73
N MET A 133 0.01 -4.78 0.19
CA MET A 133 1.14 -4.71 1.12
C MET A 133 2.49 -4.57 0.42
N ILE A 134 3.40 -3.78 1.00
CA ILE A 134 4.79 -3.68 0.56
C ILE A 134 5.56 -4.92 1.01
N LEU A 135 5.28 -5.41 2.20
CA LEU A 135 5.79 -6.67 2.74
C LEU A 135 5.28 -7.87 1.92
N VAL A 136 6.03 -8.90 1.69
CA VAL A 136 7.44 -9.09 2.10
C VAL A 136 8.37 -9.00 0.90
N HIS A 137 8.44 -7.87 0.25
CA HIS A 137 9.24 -7.68 -0.97
C HIS A 137 10.72 -7.44 -0.61
N ALA A 138 11.65 -8.08 -1.34
CA ALA A 138 13.09 -7.79 -1.19
C ALA A 138 13.40 -6.28 -1.44
N PRO A 139 14.44 -5.71 -0.81
CA PRO A 139 15.40 -6.37 0.07
C PRO A 139 14.79 -6.80 1.40
N PHE A 140 15.29 -7.88 1.98
CA PHE A 140 14.89 -8.29 3.33
C PHE A 140 15.73 -7.49 4.32
N VAL A 141 15.04 -6.67 5.11
CA VAL A 141 15.63 -5.70 6.03
C VAL A 141 14.95 -5.81 7.40
N PRO A 142 15.55 -5.25 8.46
CA PRO A 142 14.93 -5.21 9.78
C PRO A 142 13.53 -4.60 9.75
N THR A 143 12.63 -5.15 10.55
CA THR A 143 11.34 -4.57 10.88
C THR A 143 11.44 -3.82 12.21
N PRO A 144 10.45 -3.01 12.61
CA PRO A 144 10.42 -2.36 13.92
C PRO A 144 10.57 -3.32 15.12
N ASP A 145 10.25 -4.61 14.95
CA ASP A 145 10.40 -5.63 15.97
C ASP A 145 11.80 -6.29 15.99
N SER A 146 12.56 -6.11 14.91
CA SER A 146 13.94 -6.63 14.86
C SER A 146 14.84 -5.82 15.81
N SER A 147 15.79 -6.49 16.48
CA SER A 147 16.73 -5.83 17.39
C SER A 147 17.57 -4.74 16.72
N GLU A 148 17.88 -4.91 15.44
CA GLU A 148 18.65 -4.02 14.60
C GLU A 148 17.93 -2.72 14.28
N TRP A 149 16.61 -2.69 14.35
CA TRP A 149 15.81 -1.50 14.05
C TRP A 149 16.14 -0.30 14.95
N ARG A 150 16.57 -0.56 16.18
CA ARG A 150 16.94 0.49 17.16
C ARG A 150 18.16 1.28 16.73
N ASP A 151 19.02 0.68 15.94
CA ASP A 151 20.19 1.32 15.34
C ASP A 151 19.82 1.83 13.94
N LYS A 152 19.74 3.17 13.80
CA LYS A 152 19.32 3.80 12.55
C LYS A 152 20.21 3.42 11.36
N ASP A 153 21.50 3.19 11.59
CA ASP A 153 22.45 2.84 10.54
C ASP A 153 22.27 1.40 10.04
N ARG A 154 21.53 0.57 10.80
CA ARG A 154 21.27 -0.84 10.46
C ARG A 154 19.90 -1.09 9.86
N ARG A 155 19.01 -0.12 9.81
CA ARG A 155 17.64 -0.31 9.32
C ARG A 155 17.56 -0.75 7.85
N ASP A 156 18.58 -0.46 7.06
CA ASP A 156 18.70 -0.88 5.66
C ASP A 156 19.65 -2.07 5.48
N GLU A 157 20.09 -2.73 6.58
CA GLU A 157 20.90 -3.94 6.53
C GLU A 157 20.15 -5.06 5.80
N GLN A 158 20.76 -5.65 4.78
CA GLN A 158 20.12 -6.65 3.95
C GLN A 158 20.63 -8.05 4.31
N ASP A 159 19.72 -8.92 4.78
CA ASP A 159 20.03 -10.31 5.06
C ASP A 159 18.75 -11.15 4.91
N THR A 160 18.88 -12.37 4.39
CA THR A 160 17.77 -13.32 4.24
C THR A 160 17.14 -13.72 5.57
N ARG A 161 17.88 -13.60 6.70
CA ARG A 161 17.34 -13.86 8.05
C ARG A 161 16.12 -12.99 8.39
N TYR A 162 16.07 -11.74 7.87
CA TYR A 162 14.96 -10.83 8.11
C TYR A 162 13.67 -11.21 7.38
N PHE A 163 13.70 -12.18 6.48
CA PHE A 163 12.48 -12.63 5.80
C PHE A 163 11.43 -13.14 6.79
N ALA A 164 11.83 -13.92 7.78
CA ALA A 164 10.91 -14.42 8.82
C ALA A 164 10.31 -13.27 9.64
N ASP A 165 11.13 -12.28 10.04
CA ASP A 165 10.67 -11.09 10.76
C ASP A 165 9.64 -10.32 9.93
N MET A 166 9.91 -10.14 8.64
CA MET A 166 9.00 -9.44 7.72
C MET A 166 7.68 -10.18 7.53
N VAL A 167 7.68 -11.50 7.49
CA VAL A 167 6.45 -12.31 7.43
C VAL A 167 5.64 -12.16 8.72
N ALA A 168 6.28 -12.27 9.88
CA ALA A 168 5.63 -12.07 11.17
C ALA A 168 5.06 -10.66 11.30
N TYR A 169 5.79 -9.65 10.82
CA TYR A 169 5.33 -8.27 10.84
C TYR A 169 4.16 -8.02 9.90
N ALA A 170 4.13 -8.67 8.73
CA ALA A 170 2.97 -8.63 7.83
C ALA A 170 1.71 -9.19 8.49
N ASP A 171 1.84 -10.29 9.23
CA ASP A 171 0.73 -10.87 10.01
C ASP A 171 0.25 -9.93 11.12
N GLN A 172 1.17 -9.25 11.83
CA GLN A 172 0.81 -8.24 12.82
C GLN A 172 0.01 -7.07 12.21
N LEU A 173 0.38 -6.60 11.01
CA LEU A 173 -0.38 -5.53 10.33
C LEU A 173 -1.79 -5.98 9.98
N VAL A 174 -1.97 -7.24 9.58
CA VAL A 174 -3.32 -7.81 9.37
C VAL A 174 -4.07 -7.84 10.71
N GLY A 175 -3.43 -8.26 11.80
CA GLY A 175 -4.00 -8.23 13.14
C GLY A 175 -4.48 -6.83 13.53
N ARG A 176 -3.66 -5.80 13.34
CA ARG A 176 -4.01 -4.39 13.65
C ARG A 176 -5.25 -3.91 12.88
N ILE A 177 -5.41 -4.33 11.62
CA ILE A 177 -6.60 -4.01 10.83
C ILE A 177 -7.83 -4.73 11.40
N MET A 178 -7.70 -6.00 11.78
CA MET A 178 -8.80 -6.76 12.39
C MET A 178 -9.21 -6.15 13.74
N ASP A 179 -8.25 -5.79 14.59
CA ASP A 179 -8.49 -5.12 15.88
C ASP A 179 -9.18 -3.75 15.68
N LYS A 180 -8.81 -3.02 14.61
CA LYS A 180 -9.45 -1.75 14.26
C LYS A 180 -10.90 -1.94 13.86
N LEU A 181 -11.21 -2.93 13.03
CA LEU A 181 -12.59 -3.25 12.64
C LEU A 181 -13.44 -3.69 13.84
N GLU A 182 -12.86 -4.47 14.77
CA GLU A 182 -13.53 -4.84 16.01
C GLU A 182 -13.81 -3.63 16.90
N ALA A 183 -12.81 -2.75 17.08
CA ALA A 183 -12.95 -1.53 17.89
C ALA A 183 -13.99 -0.54 17.33
N LEU A 184 -14.25 -0.57 16.03
CA LEU A 184 -15.29 0.22 15.35
C LEU A 184 -16.66 -0.49 15.27
N ASP A 185 -16.79 -1.71 15.83
CA ASP A 185 -17.99 -2.55 15.73
C ASP A 185 -18.40 -2.87 14.27
N LEU A 186 -17.38 -3.03 13.39
CA LEU A 186 -17.59 -3.26 11.97
C LEU A 186 -17.26 -4.69 11.52
N LEU A 187 -16.66 -5.50 12.38
CA LEU A 187 -16.12 -6.81 12.00
C LEU A 187 -17.18 -7.74 11.42
N ASP A 188 -18.37 -7.77 12.00
CA ASP A 188 -19.49 -8.62 11.55
C ASP A 188 -20.14 -8.14 10.24
N ASN A 189 -19.88 -6.89 9.84
CA ASN A 189 -20.44 -6.27 8.62
C ASN A 189 -19.36 -5.97 7.56
N THR A 190 -18.15 -6.51 7.72
CA THR A 190 -17.03 -6.28 6.80
C THR A 190 -16.51 -7.60 6.24
N LEU A 191 -16.50 -7.73 4.90
CA LEU A 191 -15.82 -8.83 4.25
C LEU A 191 -14.31 -8.54 4.17
N VAL A 192 -13.52 -9.30 4.90
CA VAL A 192 -12.06 -9.24 4.84
C VAL A 192 -11.54 -10.37 3.94
N MET A 193 -10.75 -10.00 2.91
CA MET A 193 -10.12 -10.96 2.01
C MET A 193 -8.61 -10.80 2.04
N PHE A 194 -7.90 -11.91 2.23
CA PHE A 194 -6.45 -12.01 2.11
C PHE A 194 -6.09 -12.91 0.92
N THR A 195 -5.24 -12.43 -0.02
CA THR A 195 -4.88 -13.15 -1.26
C THR A 195 -3.38 -13.18 -1.49
#